data_9bd016bca68e84159114d1f3d43ede66
#
_entry.id   9bd016bca68e84159114d1f3d43ede66
#
_cell.length_a   1.000
_cell.length_b   1.000
_cell.length_c   1.000
_cell.angle_alpha   90.00
_cell.angle_beta   90.00
_cell.angle_gamma   90.00
#
_symmetry.space_group_name_H-M   'P 1'
#
loop_
_entity.id
_entity.type
_entity.pdbx_description
1 polymer ?
#
loop_
_entity_poly.entity_id
_entity_poly.type
_entity_poly.pdbx_seq_one_letter_code
_entity_poly.pdbx_strand_id
1 'polypeptide(L)'
;LHDYIYLVIYIIGMLCVLGLAICLKYLPKRTPYGNEILGKLKGFKNFLETAEKDKLEAMVMQNPTYFYDILPYTYVLGVSDKWIKKFETISLQAPSWYDSPSSFNIMTFGTFMNSTMASAQKSMSQSSSSSGSSGGSFSGGGSSGGGSGGGGGGSW
;
A
#
# COMPACT_ATOMS: atom_id res chain seq x y z
N LEU A 1 10.92 -33.97 -50.04
CA LEU A 1 9.75 -33.07 -49.99
C LEU A 1 9.22 -32.90 -48.57
N HIS A 2 9.20 -33.96 -47.73
CA HIS A 2 8.72 -33.89 -46.34
C HIS A 2 9.58 -32.95 -45.49
N ASP A 3 10.88 -33.00 -45.63
CA ASP A 3 11.83 -32.22 -44.80
C ASP A 3 11.70 -30.72 -45.02
N TYR A 4 11.39 -30.28 -46.26
CA TYR A 4 11.15 -28.88 -46.55
C TYR A 4 9.86 -28.34 -45.91
N ILE A 5 8.83 -29.20 -45.81
CA ILE A 5 7.57 -28.82 -45.14
C ILE A 5 7.79 -28.56 -43.64
N TYR A 6 8.53 -29.45 -42.97
CA TYR A 6 8.85 -29.25 -41.55
C TYR A 6 9.70 -27.99 -41.32
N LEU A 7 10.66 -27.71 -42.19
CA LEU A 7 11.50 -26.52 -42.10
C LEU A 7 10.68 -25.24 -42.27
N VAL A 8 9.73 -25.22 -43.22
CA VAL A 8 8.82 -24.06 -43.42
C VAL A 8 7.92 -23.83 -42.20
N ILE A 9 7.34 -24.88 -41.63
CA ILE A 9 6.50 -24.79 -40.43
C ILE A 9 7.32 -24.26 -39.26
N TYR A 10 8.56 -24.72 -39.09
CA TYR A 10 9.46 -24.27 -38.03
C TYR A 10 9.78 -22.75 -38.14
N ILE A 11 10.07 -22.28 -39.37
CA ILE A 11 10.35 -20.85 -39.61
C ILE A 11 9.12 -20.00 -39.32
N ILE A 12 7.92 -20.43 -39.75
CA ILE A 12 6.67 -19.71 -39.44
C ILE A 12 6.41 -19.66 -37.94
N GLY A 13 6.61 -20.77 -37.24
CA GLY A 13 6.48 -20.81 -35.77
C GLY A 13 7.41 -19.84 -35.06
N MET A 14 8.67 -19.77 -35.49
CA MET A 14 9.65 -18.87 -34.92
C MET A 14 9.32 -17.39 -35.18
N LEU A 15 8.81 -17.06 -36.39
CA LEU A 15 8.32 -15.72 -36.69
C LEU A 15 7.11 -15.31 -35.83
N CYS A 16 6.17 -16.24 -35.61
CA CYS A 16 5.03 -15.98 -34.71
C CYS A 16 5.45 -15.69 -33.27
N VAL A 17 6.41 -16.45 -32.73
CA VAL A 17 6.94 -16.25 -31.39
C VAL A 17 7.64 -14.88 -31.26
N LEU A 18 8.46 -14.52 -32.26
CA LEU A 18 9.08 -13.19 -32.33
C LEU A 18 8.05 -12.08 -32.42
N GLY A 19 7.02 -12.23 -33.22
CA GLY A 19 5.90 -11.28 -33.34
C GLY A 19 5.18 -11.08 -32.01
N LEU A 20 4.88 -12.17 -31.28
CA LEU A 20 4.27 -12.11 -29.96
C LEU A 20 5.18 -11.40 -28.94
N ALA A 21 6.47 -11.68 -28.93
CA ALA A 21 7.43 -11.03 -28.04
C ALA A 21 7.50 -9.51 -28.29
N ILE A 22 7.47 -9.09 -29.55
CA ILE A 22 7.42 -7.68 -29.94
C ILE A 22 6.10 -7.04 -29.50
N CYS A 23 4.97 -7.70 -29.73
CA CYS A 23 3.66 -7.23 -29.29
C CYS A 23 3.62 -7.05 -27.76
N LEU A 24 4.09 -8.01 -26.98
CA LEU A 24 4.12 -7.91 -25.52
C LEU A 24 4.99 -6.75 -25.03
N LYS A 25 6.09 -6.44 -25.73
CA LYS A 25 6.96 -5.32 -25.39
C LYS A 25 6.35 -3.96 -25.71
N TYR A 26 5.57 -3.85 -26.80
CA TYR A 26 4.99 -2.59 -27.26
C TYR A 26 3.54 -2.37 -26.81
N LEU A 27 2.84 -3.43 -26.35
CA LEU A 27 1.44 -3.37 -25.94
C LEU A 27 1.17 -2.50 -24.70
N PRO A 28 2.04 -2.41 -23.66
CA PRO A 28 1.77 -1.57 -22.51
C PRO A 28 1.96 -0.07 -22.80
N LYS A 29 1.39 0.42 -23.89
CA LYS A 29 1.21 1.86 -24.08
C LYS A 29 0.06 2.31 -23.17
N ARG A 30 0.41 3.07 -22.16
CA ARG A 30 -0.59 3.70 -21.27
C ARG A 30 -1.49 4.60 -22.11
N THR A 31 -2.77 4.56 -21.80
CA THR A 31 -3.72 5.49 -22.42
C THR A 31 -3.35 6.94 -22.08
N PRO A 32 -3.70 7.93 -22.92
CA PRO A 32 -3.47 9.34 -22.61
C PRO A 32 -4.02 9.73 -21.23
N TYR A 33 -5.20 9.24 -20.89
CA TYR A 33 -5.82 9.40 -19.56
C TYR A 33 -4.97 8.78 -18.44
N GLY A 34 -4.44 7.58 -18.63
CA GLY A 34 -3.56 6.93 -17.66
C GLY A 34 -2.25 7.70 -17.43
N ASN A 35 -1.72 8.35 -18.45
CA ASN A 35 -0.54 9.20 -18.33
C ASN A 35 -0.84 10.50 -17.55
N GLU A 36 -2.00 11.10 -17.77
CA GLU A 36 -2.46 12.28 -17.04
C GLU A 36 -2.61 11.98 -15.53
N ILE A 37 -3.32 10.90 -15.20
CA ILE A 37 -3.47 10.45 -13.80
C ILE A 37 -2.12 10.16 -13.16
N LEU A 38 -1.23 9.47 -13.87
CA LEU A 38 0.12 9.21 -13.37
C LEU A 38 0.91 10.50 -13.12
N GLY A 39 0.77 11.50 -13.99
CA GLY A 39 1.37 12.82 -13.81
C GLY A 39 0.87 13.51 -12.54
N LYS A 40 -0.44 13.50 -12.32
CA LYS A 40 -1.07 14.03 -11.09
C LYS A 40 -0.58 13.30 -9.83
N LEU A 41 -0.53 11.96 -9.86
CA LEU A 41 -0.04 11.16 -8.74
C LEU A 41 1.45 11.42 -8.44
N LYS A 42 2.28 11.55 -9.47
CA LYS A 42 3.70 11.90 -9.28
C LYS A 42 3.86 13.32 -8.74
N GLY A 43 3.09 14.27 -9.23
CA GLY A 43 3.06 15.64 -8.71
C GLY A 43 2.64 15.68 -7.25
N PHE A 44 1.60 14.94 -6.88
CA PHE A 44 1.14 14.82 -5.50
C PHE A 44 2.20 14.17 -4.60
N LYS A 45 2.81 13.07 -5.03
CA LYS A 45 3.93 12.45 -4.30
C LYS A 45 5.07 13.44 -4.07
N ASN A 46 5.48 14.15 -5.12
CA ASN A 46 6.54 15.16 -5.00
C ASN A 46 6.16 16.26 -4.01
N PHE A 47 4.93 16.74 -4.04
CA PHE A 47 4.42 17.70 -3.05
C PHE A 47 4.55 17.15 -1.62
N LEU A 48 4.12 15.91 -1.36
CA LEU A 48 4.24 15.28 -0.04
C LEU A 48 5.69 15.19 0.45
N GLU A 49 6.63 14.95 -0.47
CA GLU A 49 8.06 14.87 -0.16
C GLU A 49 8.73 16.24 0.04
N THR A 50 8.30 17.27 -0.68
CA THR A 50 9.01 18.57 -0.74
C THR A 50 8.28 19.70 -0.02
N ALA A 51 7.00 19.53 0.36
CA ALA A 51 6.22 20.58 1.03
C ALA A 51 6.95 21.14 2.26
N GLU A 52 7.01 22.46 2.33
CA GLU A 52 7.65 23.19 3.42
C GLU A 52 6.76 23.20 4.67
N LYS A 53 7.39 23.29 5.84
CA LYS A 53 6.71 23.27 7.13
C LYS A 53 5.66 24.38 7.25
N ASP A 54 6.02 25.61 6.91
CA ASP A 54 5.14 26.78 7.05
C ASP A 54 3.84 26.62 6.25
N LYS A 55 3.96 26.03 5.05
CA LYS A 55 2.80 25.72 4.21
C LYS A 55 1.91 24.65 4.82
N LEU A 56 2.50 23.60 5.40
CA LEU A 56 1.78 22.53 6.07
C LEU A 56 1.08 23.04 7.34
N GLU A 57 1.73 23.89 8.11
CA GLU A 57 1.16 24.53 9.30
C GLU A 57 -0.04 25.40 8.94
N ALA A 58 0.05 26.22 7.89
CA ALA A 58 -1.07 26.99 7.39
C ALA A 58 -2.25 26.09 6.94
N MET A 59 -1.98 24.94 6.31
CA MET A 59 -3.02 23.99 5.93
C MET A 59 -3.70 23.35 7.12
N VAL A 60 -2.95 23.00 8.17
CA VAL A 60 -3.48 22.44 9.42
C VAL A 60 -4.32 23.49 10.18
N MET A 61 -3.91 24.76 10.15
CA MET A 61 -4.72 25.84 10.75
C MET A 61 -6.07 26.00 10.05
N GLN A 62 -6.13 25.79 8.74
CA GLN A 62 -7.38 25.84 7.97
C GLN A 62 -8.21 24.56 8.13
N ASN A 63 -7.55 23.42 8.19
CA ASN A 63 -8.18 22.11 8.36
C ASN A 63 -7.36 21.26 9.34
N PRO A 64 -7.76 21.18 10.64
CA PRO A 64 -7.06 20.40 11.65
C PRO A 64 -6.95 18.90 11.34
N THR A 65 -7.83 18.36 10.49
CA THR A 65 -7.81 16.94 10.08
C THR A 65 -6.92 16.69 8.87
N TYR A 66 -6.35 17.72 8.25
CA TYR A 66 -5.59 17.64 7.00
C TYR A 66 -4.49 16.56 7.03
N PHE A 67 -3.76 16.44 8.14
CA PHE A 67 -2.73 15.41 8.31
C PHE A 67 -3.30 14.01 8.14
N TYR A 68 -4.43 13.72 8.79
CA TYR A 68 -5.07 12.41 8.81
C TYR A 68 -5.75 12.08 7.49
N ASP A 69 -6.32 13.06 6.82
CA ASP A 69 -6.98 12.91 5.53
C ASP A 69 -5.98 12.51 4.44
N ILE A 70 -4.74 13.01 4.53
CA ILE A 70 -3.68 12.72 3.58
C ILE A 70 -2.91 11.43 3.92
N LEU A 71 -2.88 11.04 5.19
CA LEU A 71 -2.06 9.92 5.68
C LEU A 71 -2.25 8.60 4.89
N PRO A 72 -3.47 8.15 4.55
CA PRO A 72 -3.67 6.91 3.78
C PRO A 72 -2.97 6.96 2.42
N TYR A 73 -3.00 8.09 1.74
CA TYR A 73 -2.35 8.27 0.45
C TYR A 73 -0.83 8.21 0.56
N THR A 74 -0.26 8.66 1.69
CA THR A 74 1.19 8.59 1.91
C THR A 74 1.68 7.16 2.05
N TYR A 75 0.88 6.26 2.62
CA TYR A 75 1.17 4.82 2.66
C TYR A 75 1.17 4.19 1.27
N VAL A 76 0.15 4.47 0.46
CA VAL A 76 0.05 3.96 -0.92
C VAL A 76 1.22 4.46 -1.78
N LEU A 77 1.64 5.70 -1.60
CA LEU A 77 2.74 6.32 -2.34
C LEU A 77 4.14 6.02 -1.77
N GLY A 78 4.23 5.34 -0.62
CA GLY A 78 5.48 4.97 0.04
C GLY A 78 6.27 6.16 0.58
N VAL A 79 5.58 7.17 1.11
CA VAL A 79 6.17 8.41 1.65
C VAL A 79 5.70 8.73 3.08
N SER A 80 5.05 7.78 3.75
CA SER A 80 4.47 7.95 5.09
C SER A 80 5.47 8.43 6.13
N ASP A 81 6.67 7.85 6.18
CA ASP A 81 7.69 8.23 7.17
C ASP A 81 8.15 9.67 6.98
N LYS A 82 8.34 10.11 5.73
CA LYS A 82 8.69 11.50 5.42
C LYS A 82 7.55 12.45 5.82
N TRP A 83 6.31 12.05 5.56
CA TRP A 83 5.12 12.81 5.91
C TRP A 83 4.99 12.99 7.41
N ILE A 84 5.02 11.92 8.18
CA ILE A 84 4.93 11.93 9.65
C ILE A 84 6.01 12.82 10.25
N LYS A 85 7.26 12.67 9.78
CA LYS A 85 8.39 13.45 10.26
C LYS A 85 8.22 14.96 10.04
N LYS A 86 7.58 15.39 8.97
CA LYS A 86 7.31 16.82 8.72
C LYS A 86 6.38 17.44 9.75
N PHE A 87 5.50 16.64 10.34
CA PHE A 87 4.54 17.09 11.35
C PHE A 87 5.03 16.95 12.79
N GLU A 88 6.25 16.44 13.01
CA GLU A 88 6.81 16.27 14.35
C GLU A 88 6.84 17.57 15.16
N THR A 89 7.03 18.70 14.50
CA THR A 89 7.12 20.03 15.10
C THR A 89 5.85 20.87 14.94
N ILE A 90 4.80 20.33 14.30
CA ILE A 90 3.51 20.99 14.11
C ILE A 90 2.54 20.46 15.17
N SER A 91 1.89 21.34 15.91
CA SER A 91 0.86 20.96 16.86
C SER A 91 -0.33 20.34 16.16
N LEU A 92 -0.56 19.05 16.37
CA LEU A 92 -1.71 18.32 15.86
C LEU A 92 -2.63 17.94 17.04
N GLN A 93 -3.92 18.00 16.80
CA GLN A 93 -4.90 17.42 17.70
C GLN A 93 -5.01 15.91 17.43
N ALA A 94 -5.15 15.10 18.50
CA ALA A 94 -5.42 13.69 18.35
C ALA A 94 -6.74 13.47 17.59
N PRO A 95 -6.81 12.51 16.67
CA PRO A 95 -8.08 12.17 16.04
C PRO A 95 -9.02 11.55 17.07
N SER A 96 -10.32 11.78 16.90
CA SER A 96 -11.37 11.33 17.84
C SER A 96 -11.45 9.80 18.05
N TRP A 97 -10.91 9.05 17.11
CA TRP A 97 -10.88 7.57 17.15
C TRP A 97 -9.60 7.00 17.80
N TYR A 98 -8.62 7.86 18.09
CA TYR A 98 -7.36 7.44 18.70
C TYR A 98 -7.35 7.86 20.17
N ASP A 99 -7.49 6.89 21.06
CA ASP A 99 -7.39 7.09 22.49
C ASP A 99 -5.98 6.74 22.96
N SER A 100 -5.34 7.68 23.63
CA SER A 100 -3.99 7.50 24.17
C SER A 100 -3.99 7.84 25.66
N PRO A 101 -3.43 6.98 26.50
CA PRO A 101 -3.33 7.24 27.94
C PRO A 101 -2.37 8.38 28.30
N SER A 102 -1.60 8.87 27.34
CA SER A 102 -0.67 9.99 27.46
C SER A 102 -0.99 11.09 26.46
N SER A 103 -0.32 12.25 26.58
CA SER A 103 -0.44 13.32 25.59
C SER A 103 -0.14 12.78 24.18
N PHE A 104 -0.93 13.21 23.19
CA PHE A 104 -0.77 12.80 21.81
C PHE A 104 0.63 13.16 21.27
N ASN A 105 1.32 12.16 20.73
CA ASN A 105 2.62 12.33 20.09
C ASN A 105 2.58 11.73 18.69
N ILE A 106 2.91 12.54 17.70
CA ILE A 106 2.85 12.15 16.29
C ILE A 106 3.81 11.01 15.94
N MET A 107 4.97 10.92 16.60
CA MET A 107 5.95 9.85 16.34
C MET A 107 5.45 8.51 16.89
N THR A 108 4.87 8.51 18.08
CA THR A 108 4.24 7.31 18.66
C THR A 108 3.05 6.86 17.83
N PHE A 109 2.22 7.80 17.40
CA PHE A 109 1.12 7.53 16.47
C PHE A 109 1.62 6.96 15.14
N GLY A 110 2.68 7.54 14.55
CA GLY A 110 3.28 7.04 13.32
C GLY A 110 3.82 5.62 13.45
N THR A 111 4.50 5.30 14.56
CA THR A 111 4.98 3.94 14.84
C THR A 111 3.83 2.96 14.97
N PHE A 112 2.75 3.32 15.65
CA PHE A 112 1.54 2.53 15.75
C PHE A 112 0.93 2.27 14.37
N MET A 113 0.76 3.29 13.55
CA MET A 113 0.21 3.17 12.20
C MET A 113 1.10 2.31 11.29
N ASN A 114 2.42 2.48 11.33
CA ASN A 114 3.36 1.67 10.56
C ASN A 114 3.29 0.19 10.94
N SER A 115 3.25 -0.12 12.22
CA SER A 115 3.14 -1.51 12.71
C SER A 115 1.80 -2.15 12.32
N THR A 116 0.71 -1.39 12.38
CA THR A 116 -0.63 -1.85 11.98
C THR A 116 -0.68 -2.12 10.48
N MET A 117 -0.15 -1.21 9.66
CA MET A 117 -0.09 -1.40 8.20
C MET A 117 0.80 -2.58 7.80
N ALA A 118 1.95 -2.76 8.43
CA ALA A 118 2.82 -3.91 8.20
C ALA A 118 2.12 -5.24 8.55
N SER A 119 1.39 -5.27 9.66
CA SER A 119 0.61 -6.44 10.08
C SER A 119 -0.52 -6.75 9.12
N ALA A 120 -1.25 -5.73 8.66
CA ALA A 120 -2.31 -5.88 7.66
C ALA A 120 -1.76 -6.40 6.32
N GLN A 121 -0.64 -5.86 5.86
CA GLN A 121 0.02 -6.31 4.63
C GLN A 121 0.46 -7.78 4.75
N LYS A 122 1.04 -8.16 5.89
CA LYS A 122 1.43 -9.56 6.14
C LYS A 122 0.23 -10.51 6.12
N SER A 123 -0.88 -10.13 6.75
CA SER A 123 -2.12 -10.93 6.76
C SER A 123 -2.67 -11.13 5.35
N MET A 124 -2.71 -10.06 4.54
CA MET A 124 -3.17 -10.12 3.16
C MET A 124 -2.27 -10.97 2.27
N SER A 125 -0.94 -10.89 2.45
CA SER A 125 0.00 -11.68 1.65
C SER A 125 -0.02 -13.16 2.01
N GLN A 126 -0.23 -13.51 3.27
CA GLN A 126 -0.37 -14.90 3.70
C GLN A 126 -1.66 -15.56 3.21
N SER A 127 -2.74 -14.80 3.10
CA SER A 127 -4.02 -15.27 2.56
C SER A 127 -3.92 -15.66 1.08
N SER A 128 -3.02 -15.05 0.31
CA SER A 128 -2.86 -15.32 -1.12
C SER A 128 -2.10 -16.60 -1.45
N SER A 129 -1.34 -17.15 -0.51
CA SER A 129 -0.49 -18.34 -0.75
C SER A 129 -1.17 -19.67 -0.42
N SER A 130 -2.41 -19.68 0.10
CA SER A 130 -3.14 -20.90 0.48
C SER A 130 -4.24 -21.34 -0.49
N SER A 131 -4.37 -20.75 -1.68
CA SER A 131 -5.36 -21.17 -2.68
C SER A 131 -4.76 -22.10 -3.75
N GLY A 132 -4.25 -23.23 -3.29
CA GLY A 132 -3.90 -24.38 -4.14
C GLY A 132 -4.53 -25.64 -3.57
N SER A 133 -5.71 -26.01 -4.08
CA SER A 133 -6.41 -27.30 -3.93
C SER A 133 -7.65 -27.32 -3.03
N SER A 134 -8.73 -27.70 -3.71
CA SER A 134 -10.02 -28.26 -3.27
C SER A 134 -11.09 -27.31 -2.72
N GLY A 135 -12.24 -27.43 -3.39
CA GLY A 135 -13.46 -26.69 -3.21
C GLY A 135 -14.13 -26.84 -1.85
N GLY A 136 -15.00 -25.88 -1.56
CA GLY A 136 -16.14 -26.06 -0.66
C GLY A 136 -16.12 -25.18 0.57
N SER A 137 -17.22 -24.40 0.70
CA SER A 137 -17.78 -23.80 1.91
C SER A 137 -17.35 -22.38 2.27
N PHE A 138 -18.20 -21.47 1.87
CA PHE A 138 -18.38 -20.19 2.54
C PHE A 138 -18.92 -20.43 3.97
N SER A 139 -18.08 -20.21 4.98
CA SER A 139 -18.52 -20.04 6.35
C SER A 139 -17.96 -18.73 6.87
N GLY A 140 -18.83 -17.75 6.98
CA GLY A 140 -18.57 -16.51 7.68
C GLY A 140 -18.42 -16.81 9.17
N GLY A 141 -17.25 -16.53 9.74
CA GLY A 141 -16.97 -16.61 11.17
C GLY A 141 -16.15 -15.41 11.60
N GLY A 142 -16.82 -14.40 12.15
CA GLY A 142 -16.20 -13.31 12.86
C GLY A 142 -15.52 -13.85 14.13
N SER A 143 -14.18 -13.77 14.20
CA SER A 143 -13.42 -14.06 15.41
C SER A 143 -13.17 -12.77 16.15
N SER A 144 -14.00 -12.51 17.15
CA SER A 144 -13.80 -11.48 18.15
C SER A 144 -12.62 -11.88 19.06
N GLY A 145 -11.77 -10.91 19.34
CA GLY A 145 -10.53 -11.06 20.09
C GLY A 145 -10.70 -11.69 21.46
N GLY A 146 -10.00 -12.80 21.69
CA GLY A 146 -9.77 -13.37 23.00
C GLY A 146 -8.52 -12.76 23.63
N GLY A 147 -8.69 -11.91 24.64
CA GLY A 147 -7.62 -11.47 25.50
C GLY A 147 -7.15 -12.64 26.37
N SER A 148 -5.88 -13.03 26.23
CA SER A 148 -5.24 -14.01 27.11
C SER A 148 -4.74 -13.29 28.35
N GLY A 149 -5.51 -13.33 29.43
CA GLY A 149 -5.09 -12.96 30.76
C GLY A 149 -4.29 -14.11 31.40
N GLY A 150 -2.97 -14.00 31.42
CA GLY A 150 -2.11 -14.92 32.17
C GLY A 150 -2.05 -14.55 33.65
N GLY A 151 -2.83 -15.21 34.49
CA GLY A 151 -2.70 -15.17 35.94
C GLY A 151 -1.67 -16.19 36.39
N GLY A 152 -0.49 -15.73 36.81
CA GLY A 152 0.50 -16.53 37.51
C GLY A 152 0.22 -16.48 39.02
N GLY A 153 -0.35 -17.54 39.60
CA GLY A 153 -0.39 -17.77 41.04
C GLY A 153 0.88 -18.48 41.48
N GLY A 154 1.71 -17.82 42.28
CA GLY A 154 2.77 -18.46 43.03
C GLY A 154 2.26 -18.86 44.42
N SER A 155 2.36 -20.10 44.75
CA SER A 155 2.26 -20.60 46.14
C SER A 155 3.65 -20.78 46.70
N TRP A 156 3.76 -20.29 47.81
CA TRP A 156 4.64 -20.39 48.96
C TRP A 156 5.09 -21.81 49.35
#